data_a71ad05628f967e5aafe3d8ddd01e4db
#
_entry.id   a71ad05628f967e5aafe3d8ddd01e4db
#
_cell.length_a   1.000
_cell.length_b   1.000
_cell.length_c   1.000
_cell.angle_alpha   90.00
_cell.angle_beta   90.00
_cell.angle_gamma   90.00
#
_symmetry.space_group_name_H-M   'P 1'
#
loop_
_entity.id
_entity.type
_entity.pdbx_description
1 polymer ?
#
loop_
_entity_poly.entity_id
_entity_poly.type
_entity_poly.pdbx_seq_one_letter_code
_entity_poly.pdbx_strand_id
1 'polypeptide(L)'
;MKLGVPEVALAAATALFGVSVAVAQTAPPGPSFANPPHKNLKVLPQDISGPQLLGTMKFFAQSLGVRCSFCHAGTEGQPLSTYDFASDAKREKQTARKMMGMVERINTQEFGVTDMTKAKVTCFTCHRGAEHPLKVPPESGAAPAPPHSDAPPKPERGAA
;
A
#
# COMPACT_ATOMS: atom_id res chain seq x y z
N MET A 1 -0.01 94.82 14.05
CA MET A 1 -0.29 93.68 13.21
C MET A 1 0.12 92.41 13.95
N LYS A 2 -0.83 91.65 14.48
CA LYS A 2 -0.58 90.40 15.22
C LYS A 2 -1.04 89.28 14.29
N LEU A 3 -0.12 88.44 13.83
CA LEU A 3 -0.38 87.25 13.03
C LEU A 3 -0.57 86.10 14.01
N GLY A 4 -1.77 85.55 14.06
CA GLY A 4 -2.13 84.42 14.86
C GLY A 4 -1.65 83.16 14.16
N VAL A 5 -1.02 82.28 14.90
CA VAL A 5 -0.60 80.91 14.41
C VAL A 5 -1.72 79.97 14.84
N PRO A 6 -2.26 79.16 13.93
CA PRO A 6 -3.19 78.11 14.29
C PRO A 6 -2.50 76.92 14.92
N GLU A 7 -2.94 76.49 16.09
CA GLU A 7 -2.58 75.26 16.75
C GLU A 7 -3.08 74.05 15.92
N VAL A 8 -2.17 73.24 15.47
CA VAL A 8 -2.49 71.98 14.85
C VAL A 8 -2.59 70.93 15.97
N ALA A 9 -3.79 70.52 16.24
CA ALA A 9 -4.06 69.42 17.17
C ALA A 9 -3.63 68.10 16.52
N LEU A 10 -2.58 67.50 17.08
CA LEU A 10 -2.05 66.18 16.68
C LEU A 10 -2.90 65.08 17.35
N ALA A 11 -3.86 64.52 16.63
CA ALA A 11 -4.64 63.37 17.08
C ALA A 11 -3.77 62.11 16.96
N ALA A 12 -3.31 61.58 18.08
CA ALA A 12 -2.62 60.29 18.15
C ALA A 12 -3.64 59.17 18.03
N ALA A 13 -3.69 58.56 16.85
CA ALA A 13 -4.46 57.32 16.63
C ALA A 13 -3.63 56.13 17.14
N THR A 14 -3.97 55.62 18.31
CA THR A 14 -3.45 54.36 18.85
C THR A 14 -4.08 53.19 18.12
N ALA A 15 -3.34 52.63 17.13
CA ALA A 15 -3.71 51.37 16.47
C ALA A 15 -3.43 50.21 17.43
N LEU A 16 -4.49 49.63 18.01
CA LEU A 16 -4.42 48.39 18.76
C LEU A 16 -4.23 47.24 17.75
N PHE A 17 -2.99 46.75 17.60
CA PHE A 17 -2.71 45.51 16.90
C PHE A 17 -3.21 44.34 17.77
N GLY A 18 -4.42 43.86 17.45
CA GLY A 18 -4.92 42.60 18.01
C GLY A 18 -4.09 41.44 17.50
N VAL A 19 -3.25 40.86 18.35
CA VAL A 19 -2.58 39.56 18.06
C VAL A 19 -3.63 38.49 18.14
N SER A 20 -4.14 38.03 16.99
CA SER A 20 -4.99 36.86 16.91
C SER A 20 -4.10 35.61 17.12
N VAL A 21 -4.13 35.07 18.34
CA VAL A 21 -3.55 33.75 18.60
C VAL A 21 -4.44 32.72 17.94
N ALA A 22 -4.03 32.23 16.78
CA ALA A 22 -4.65 31.07 16.18
C ALA A 22 -4.36 29.85 17.06
N VAL A 23 -5.32 29.46 17.89
CA VAL A 23 -5.29 28.18 18.60
C VAL A 23 -5.42 27.11 17.53
N ALA A 24 -4.31 26.45 17.21
CA ALA A 24 -4.33 25.25 16.40
C ALA A 24 -5.20 24.22 17.13
N GLN A 25 -6.43 24.05 16.68
CA GLN A 25 -7.30 22.97 17.15
C GLN A 25 -6.67 21.67 16.65
N THR A 26 -5.93 21.01 17.53
CA THR A 26 -5.60 19.60 17.33
C THR A 26 -6.93 18.86 17.32
N ALA A 27 -7.33 18.41 16.12
CA ALA A 27 -8.50 17.54 15.99
C ALA A 27 -8.33 16.37 16.99
N PRO A 28 -9.38 16.04 17.75
CA PRO A 28 -9.31 14.88 18.64
C PRO A 28 -8.86 13.67 17.81
N PRO A 29 -7.99 12.79 18.34
CA PRO A 29 -7.64 11.57 17.67
C PRO A 29 -8.94 10.86 17.31
N GLY A 30 -9.17 10.64 16.01
CA GLY A 30 -10.34 9.91 15.54
C GLY A 30 -10.44 8.58 16.29
N PRO A 31 -11.63 7.96 16.37
CA PRO A 31 -11.80 6.72 17.10
C PRO A 31 -10.70 5.75 16.65
N SER A 32 -9.85 5.37 17.60
CA SER A 32 -8.87 4.30 17.41
C SER A 32 -9.72 3.06 17.17
N PHE A 33 -9.92 2.72 15.90
CA PHE A 33 -10.39 1.39 15.56
C PHE A 33 -9.26 0.47 15.99
N ALA A 34 -9.37 -0.06 17.20
CA ALA A 34 -8.50 -1.12 17.65
C ALA A 34 -8.61 -2.21 16.60
N ASN A 35 -7.59 -2.33 15.74
CA ASN A 35 -7.53 -3.41 14.78
C ASN A 35 -7.63 -4.71 15.59
N PRO A 36 -8.65 -5.54 15.36
CA PRO A 36 -8.65 -6.85 15.98
C PRO A 36 -7.34 -7.51 15.60
N PRO A 37 -6.70 -8.25 16.52
CA PRO A 37 -5.41 -8.88 16.24
C PRO A 37 -5.54 -9.70 14.96
N HIS A 38 -4.67 -9.43 13.99
CA HIS A 38 -4.66 -10.17 12.74
C HIS A 38 -4.32 -11.63 13.02
N LYS A 39 -5.13 -12.53 12.51
CA LYS A 39 -4.91 -13.97 12.68
C LYS A 39 -3.87 -14.46 11.66
N ASN A 40 -2.91 -15.27 12.14
CA ASN A 40 -1.96 -16.02 11.32
C ASN A 40 -0.98 -15.17 10.47
N LEU A 41 -0.58 -13.98 10.94
CA LEU A 41 0.58 -13.27 10.40
C LEU A 41 1.86 -13.98 10.88
N LYS A 42 2.70 -14.42 9.93
CA LYS A 42 3.95 -15.15 10.22
C LYS A 42 5.21 -14.40 9.77
N VAL A 43 5.09 -13.48 8.84
CA VAL A 43 6.20 -12.72 8.27
C VAL A 43 6.00 -11.21 8.45
N LEU A 44 4.79 -10.73 8.26
CA LEU A 44 4.45 -9.33 8.48
C LEU A 44 4.38 -9.01 9.99
N PRO A 45 4.65 -7.75 10.39
CA PRO A 45 4.54 -7.30 11.78
C PRO A 45 3.14 -7.59 12.35
N GLN A 46 3.08 -8.05 13.60
CA GLN A 46 1.80 -8.38 14.25
C GLN A 46 0.94 -7.15 14.53
N ASP A 47 1.58 -6.00 14.67
CA ASP A 47 0.98 -4.69 14.95
C ASP A 47 0.63 -3.88 13.69
N ILE A 48 0.83 -4.46 12.50
CA ILE A 48 0.50 -3.80 11.24
C ILE A 48 -0.97 -3.38 11.23
N SER A 49 -1.25 -2.13 10.88
CA SER A 49 -2.63 -1.63 10.81
C SER A 49 -3.42 -2.28 9.67
N GLY A 50 -4.75 -2.39 9.80
CA GLY A 50 -5.61 -2.96 8.76
C GLY A 50 -5.44 -2.30 7.38
N PRO A 51 -5.41 -0.96 7.28
CA PRO A 51 -5.14 -0.28 6.02
C PRO A 51 -3.76 -0.59 5.42
N GLN A 52 -2.72 -0.68 6.25
CA GLN A 52 -1.38 -1.05 5.79
C GLN A 52 -1.33 -2.51 5.31
N LEU A 53 -1.96 -3.43 6.04
CA LEU A 53 -2.07 -4.83 5.64
C LEU A 53 -2.78 -4.96 4.30
N LEU A 54 -3.93 -4.28 4.14
CA LEU A 54 -4.67 -4.29 2.88
C LEU A 54 -3.83 -3.70 1.73
N GLY A 55 -3.11 -2.60 1.97
CA GLY A 55 -2.18 -2.02 1.00
C GLY A 55 -1.10 -3.01 0.57
N THR A 56 -0.50 -3.72 1.53
CA THR A 56 0.50 -4.76 1.29
C THR A 56 -0.06 -5.91 0.46
N MET A 57 -1.28 -6.39 0.77
CA MET A 57 -1.93 -7.46 0.00
C MET A 57 -2.26 -7.03 -1.43
N LYS A 58 -2.71 -5.79 -1.62
CA LYS A 58 -2.92 -5.21 -2.97
C LYS A 58 -1.62 -5.15 -3.76
N PHE A 59 -0.53 -4.70 -3.12
CA PHE A 59 0.79 -4.66 -3.74
C PHE A 59 1.26 -6.06 -4.18
N PHE A 60 1.06 -7.10 -3.37
CA PHE A 60 1.39 -8.48 -3.73
C PHE A 60 0.56 -8.95 -4.92
N ALA A 61 -0.76 -8.74 -4.87
CA ALA A 61 -1.67 -9.12 -5.96
C ALA A 61 -1.27 -8.46 -7.28
N GLN A 62 -0.97 -7.16 -7.27
CA GLN A 62 -0.52 -6.41 -8.44
C GLN A 62 0.86 -6.88 -8.93
N SER A 63 1.78 -7.17 -8.00
CA SER A 63 3.13 -7.62 -8.36
C SER A 63 3.14 -8.97 -9.06
N LEU A 64 2.16 -9.83 -8.76
CA LEU A 64 2.03 -11.17 -9.34
C LEU A 64 0.97 -11.25 -10.45
N GLY A 65 0.15 -10.20 -10.64
CA GLY A 65 -0.96 -10.23 -11.60
C GLY A 65 -2.08 -11.20 -11.22
N VAL A 66 -2.29 -11.42 -9.91
CA VAL A 66 -3.27 -12.39 -9.39
C VAL A 66 -4.32 -11.71 -8.50
N ARG A 67 -5.38 -12.45 -8.15
CA ARG A 67 -6.45 -12.00 -7.26
C ARG A 67 -6.28 -12.55 -5.84
N CYS A 68 -7.10 -12.04 -4.90
CA CYS A 68 -7.06 -12.45 -3.49
C CYS A 68 -7.31 -13.96 -3.31
N SER A 69 -8.19 -14.55 -4.13
CA SER A 69 -8.53 -15.97 -4.14
C SER A 69 -7.35 -16.88 -4.52
N PHE A 70 -6.33 -16.36 -5.18
CA PHE A 70 -5.14 -17.13 -5.53
C PHE A 70 -4.39 -17.61 -4.26
N CYS A 71 -4.23 -16.73 -3.27
CA CYS A 71 -3.50 -17.04 -2.03
C CYS A 71 -4.41 -17.31 -0.82
N HIS A 72 -5.67 -16.88 -0.84
CA HIS A 72 -6.59 -17.00 0.28
C HIS A 72 -7.77 -17.91 -0.03
N ALA A 73 -8.21 -18.66 0.98
CA ALA A 73 -9.39 -19.53 0.85
C ALA A 73 -10.65 -18.67 0.71
N GLY A 74 -11.32 -18.79 -0.40
CA GLY A 74 -12.52 -18.05 -0.77
C GLY A 74 -12.87 -18.33 -2.23
N THR A 75 -14.10 -17.95 -2.62
CA THR A 75 -14.58 -18.13 -3.99
C THR A 75 -14.49 -16.82 -4.76
N GLU A 76 -13.90 -16.86 -5.94
CA GLU A 76 -13.81 -15.72 -6.86
C GLU A 76 -15.20 -15.12 -7.11
N GLY A 77 -15.26 -13.78 -7.14
CA GLY A 77 -16.52 -13.06 -7.33
C GLY A 77 -17.40 -12.94 -6.08
N GLN A 78 -17.09 -13.64 -5.00
CA GLN A 78 -17.80 -13.46 -3.73
C GLN A 78 -17.24 -12.29 -2.93
N PRO A 79 -18.04 -11.67 -2.02
CA PRO A 79 -17.55 -10.61 -1.13
C PRO A 79 -16.34 -11.05 -0.31
N LEU A 80 -15.37 -10.17 -0.14
CA LEU A 80 -14.14 -10.47 0.62
C LEU A 80 -14.42 -10.85 2.08
N SER A 81 -15.56 -10.46 2.64
CA SER A 81 -15.99 -10.85 3.99
C SER A 81 -16.25 -12.36 4.14
N THR A 82 -16.42 -13.09 3.04
CA THR A 82 -16.61 -14.55 3.02
C THR A 82 -15.31 -15.35 2.94
N TYR A 83 -14.18 -14.66 2.75
CA TYR A 83 -12.87 -15.30 2.63
C TYR A 83 -12.30 -15.65 3.99
N ASP A 84 -11.72 -16.83 4.11
CA ASP A 84 -10.86 -17.16 5.25
C ASP A 84 -9.40 -16.72 4.98
N PHE A 85 -9.12 -15.45 5.30
CA PHE A 85 -7.79 -14.88 5.15
C PHE A 85 -6.76 -15.50 6.09
N ALA A 86 -7.18 -16.15 7.18
CA ALA A 86 -6.29 -16.79 8.14
C ALA A 86 -5.86 -18.20 7.71
N SER A 87 -6.68 -18.88 6.92
CA SER A 87 -6.41 -20.25 6.47
C SER A 87 -5.07 -20.40 5.75
N ASP A 88 -4.37 -21.48 6.02
CA ASP A 88 -3.15 -21.91 5.31
C ASP A 88 -3.42 -23.02 4.28
N ALA A 89 -4.68 -23.23 3.89
CA ALA A 89 -5.07 -24.26 2.94
C ALA A 89 -4.47 -24.07 1.54
N LYS A 90 -4.18 -22.82 1.16
CA LYS A 90 -3.58 -22.51 -0.14
C LYS A 90 -2.06 -22.60 -0.09
N ARG A 91 -1.49 -23.44 -0.96
CA ARG A 91 -0.04 -23.62 -1.13
C ARG A 91 0.64 -22.31 -1.54
N GLU A 92 -0.04 -21.51 -2.37
CA GLU A 92 0.43 -20.23 -2.89
C GLU A 92 0.70 -19.24 -1.77
N LYS A 93 -0.15 -19.20 -0.75
CA LYS A 93 0.07 -18.38 0.45
C LYS A 93 1.35 -18.77 1.19
N GLN A 94 1.63 -20.05 1.29
CA GLN A 94 2.85 -20.53 1.95
C GLN A 94 4.09 -20.24 1.11
N THR A 95 3.99 -20.37 -0.23
CA THR A 95 5.04 -19.98 -1.16
C THR A 95 5.32 -18.48 -1.07
N ALA A 96 4.29 -17.63 -1.02
CA ALA A 96 4.44 -16.19 -0.86
C ALA A 96 5.23 -15.83 0.40
N ARG A 97 4.96 -16.49 1.54
CA ARG A 97 5.74 -16.29 2.79
C ARG A 97 7.22 -16.61 2.60
N LYS A 98 7.55 -17.69 1.89
CA LYS A 98 8.94 -18.03 1.58
C LYS A 98 9.60 -16.96 0.70
N MET A 99 8.86 -16.46 -0.30
CA MET A 99 9.35 -15.39 -1.17
C MET A 99 9.54 -14.08 -0.41
N MET A 100 8.65 -13.73 0.51
CA MET A 100 8.82 -12.56 1.39
C MET A 100 10.12 -12.64 2.19
N GLY A 101 10.40 -13.77 2.83
CA GLY A 101 11.65 -13.98 3.56
C GLY A 101 12.88 -13.96 2.64
N MET A 102 12.76 -14.40 1.40
CA MET A 102 13.84 -14.28 0.40
C MET A 102 14.09 -12.81 0.04
N VAL A 103 13.05 -12.04 -0.26
CA VAL A 103 13.15 -10.61 -0.59
C VAL A 103 13.76 -9.83 0.59
N GLU A 104 13.36 -10.13 1.81
CA GLU A 104 13.93 -9.54 3.02
C GLU A 104 15.44 -9.83 3.11
N ARG A 105 15.86 -11.09 2.96
CA ARG A 105 17.28 -11.45 2.98
C ARG A 105 18.09 -10.74 1.91
N ILE A 106 17.60 -10.68 0.68
CA ILE A 106 18.29 -9.97 -0.41
C ILE A 106 18.47 -8.50 -0.03
N ASN A 107 17.44 -7.84 0.43
CA ASN A 107 17.53 -6.41 0.79
C ASN A 107 18.48 -6.17 1.97
N THR A 108 18.41 -7.01 3.00
CA THR A 108 19.22 -6.83 4.22
C THR A 108 20.66 -7.25 4.01
N GLN A 109 20.91 -8.40 3.41
CA GLN A 109 22.25 -8.98 3.30
C GLN A 109 23.04 -8.41 2.13
N GLU A 110 22.40 -8.22 0.97
CA GLU A 110 23.12 -7.78 -0.23
C GLU A 110 23.12 -6.25 -0.39
N PHE A 111 22.07 -5.56 0.10
CA PHE A 111 21.92 -4.12 -0.07
C PHE A 111 21.99 -3.33 1.25
N GLY A 112 22.17 -3.98 2.40
CA GLY A 112 22.26 -3.33 3.70
C GLY A 112 21.00 -2.53 4.09
N VAL A 113 19.84 -2.89 3.52
CA VAL A 113 18.57 -2.21 3.81
C VAL A 113 18.07 -2.64 5.18
N THR A 114 17.91 -1.69 6.09
CA THR A 114 17.35 -1.91 7.43
C THR A 114 15.87 -1.50 7.53
N ASP A 115 15.42 -0.66 6.61
CA ASP A 115 14.04 -0.17 6.52
C ASP A 115 13.41 -0.67 5.21
N MET A 116 12.52 -1.64 5.30
CA MET A 116 11.89 -2.27 4.13
C MET A 116 11.00 -1.33 3.30
N THR A 117 10.67 -0.13 3.81
CA THR A 117 10.03 0.91 2.98
C THR A 117 10.97 1.45 1.89
N LYS A 118 12.28 1.24 2.06
CA LYS A 118 13.35 1.62 1.12
C LYS A 118 13.92 0.41 0.37
N ALA A 119 13.18 -0.68 0.31
CA ALA A 119 13.61 -1.90 -0.35
C ALA A 119 14.08 -1.65 -1.79
N LYS A 120 15.23 -2.23 -2.15
CA LYS A 120 15.79 -2.19 -3.50
C LYS A 120 15.19 -3.26 -4.41
N VAL A 121 14.86 -4.39 -3.80
CA VAL A 121 14.23 -5.54 -4.47
C VAL A 121 12.86 -5.76 -3.84
N THR A 122 11.85 -5.91 -4.67
CA THR A 122 10.47 -6.19 -4.27
C THR A 122 9.92 -7.38 -5.04
N CYS A 123 8.70 -7.82 -4.72
CA CYS A 123 8.01 -8.85 -5.50
C CYS A 123 7.93 -8.45 -6.99
N PHE A 124 7.62 -7.18 -7.26
CA PHE A 124 7.49 -6.67 -8.62
C PHE A 124 8.80 -6.68 -9.41
N THR A 125 9.95 -6.57 -8.75
CA THR A 125 11.26 -6.60 -9.41
C THR A 125 11.45 -7.85 -10.25
N CYS A 126 10.98 -9.00 -9.76
CA CYS A 126 11.08 -10.29 -10.45
C CYS A 126 9.79 -10.65 -11.20
N HIS A 127 8.62 -10.43 -10.58
CA HIS A 127 7.34 -10.91 -11.11
C HIS A 127 6.74 -10.01 -12.19
N ARG A 128 6.91 -8.69 -12.10
CA ARG A 128 6.46 -7.71 -13.11
C ARG A 128 5.00 -7.86 -13.55
N GLY A 129 4.12 -8.21 -12.62
CA GLY A 129 2.70 -8.44 -12.88
C GLY A 129 2.37 -9.84 -13.40
N ALA A 130 3.28 -10.80 -13.25
CA ALA A 130 3.06 -12.21 -13.64
C ALA A 130 3.30 -13.14 -12.45
N GLU A 131 2.50 -14.20 -12.35
CA GLU A 131 2.62 -15.24 -11.32
C GLU A 131 4.03 -15.84 -11.29
N HIS A 132 4.61 -16.09 -12.45
CA HIS A 132 5.95 -16.64 -12.59
C HIS A 132 6.89 -15.61 -13.22
N PRO A 133 8.06 -15.34 -12.60
CA PRO A 133 9.09 -14.53 -13.22
C PRO A 133 9.56 -15.13 -14.56
N LEU A 134 9.89 -14.26 -15.49
CA LEU A 134 10.50 -14.70 -16.74
C LEU A 134 11.87 -15.34 -16.47
N LYS A 135 12.13 -16.49 -17.08
CA LYS A 135 13.41 -17.22 -16.97
C LYS A 135 14.38 -16.84 -18.09
N VAL A 136 13.86 -16.29 -19.17
CA VAL A 136 14.62 -15.83 -20.34
C VAL A 136 14.11 -14.45 -20.75
N PRO A 137 14.93 -13.62 -21.38
CA PRO A 137 14.44 -12.35 -21.92
C PRO A 137 13.30 -12.61 -22.92
N PRO A 138 12.26 -11.76 -22.98
CA PRO A 138 11.27 -11.83 -24.04
C PRO A 138 11.96 -11.57 -25.37
N GLU A 139 11.54 -12.26 -26.43
CA GLU A 139 12.00 -11.96 -27.78
C GLU A 139 11.70 -10.51 -28.12
N SER A 140 12.65 -9.85 -28.79
CA SER A 140 12.53 -8.43 -29.12
C SER A 140 11.26 -8.19 -29.96
N GLY A 141 10.27 -7.51 -29.35
CA GLY A 141 8.97 -7.23 -29.97
C GLY A 141 7.77 -7.94 -29.35
N ALA A 142 7.97 -8.91 -28.47
CA ALA A 142 6.86 -9.50 -27.73
C ALA A 142 6.45 -8.55 -26.58
N ALA A 143 5.22 -8.02 -26.64
CA ALA A 143 4.63 -7.31 -25.52
C ALA A 143 4.53 -8.24 -24.30
N PRO A 144 4.67 -7.73 -23.05
CA PRO A 144 4.39 -8.51 -21.85
C PRO A 144 3.01 -9.17 -21.99
N ALA A 145 2.93 -10.46 -21.66
CA ALA A 145 1.64 -11.14 -21.65
C ALA A 145 0.65 -10.37 -20.77
N PRO A 146 -0.59 -10.15 -21.19
CA PRO A 146 -1.58 -9.48 -20.37
C PRO A 146 -1.76 -10.27 -19.06
N PRO A 147 -2.05 -9.58 -17.94
CA PRO A 147 -2.33 -10.26 -16.69
C PRO A 147 -3.43 -11.30 -16.92
N HIS A 148 -3.25 -12.49 -16.34
CA HIS A 148 -4.19 -13.59 -16.50
C HIS A 148 -5.62 -13.10 -16.23
N SER A 149 -6.40 -12.93 -17.31
CA SER A 149 -7.84 -12.92 -17.21
C SER A 149 -8.23 -14.36 -16.91
N ASP A 150 -9.03 -14.59 -15.86
CA ASP A 150 -9.69 -15.86 -15.60
C ASP A 150 -10.69 -16.14 -16.74
N ALA A 151 -10.18 -16.36 -17.94
CA ALA A 151 -10.98 -16.92 -19.01
C ALA A 151 -11.22 -18.37 -18.67
N PRO A 152 -12.48 -18.85 -18.67
CA PRO A 152 -12.76 -20.26 -18.50
C PRO A 152 -11.98 -21.06 -19.54
N PRO A 153 -11.52 -22.28 -19.20
CA PRO A 153 -10.77 -23.11 -20.14
C PRO A 153 -11.58 -23.25 -21.44
N LYS A 154 -10.93 -22.89 -22.53
CA LYS A 154 -11.51 -23.04 -23.87
C LYS A 154 -11.91 -24.49 -24.05
N PRO A 155 -13.17 -24.80 -24.40
CA PRO A 155 -13.56 -26.18 -24.61
C PRO A 155 -12.67 -26.81 -25.70
N GLU A 156 -12.00 -27.89 -25.35
CA GLU A 156 -11.22 -28.66 -26.30
C GLU A 156 -12.16 -29.09 -27.44
N ARG A 157 -11.83 -28.67 -28.64
CA ARG A 157 -12.54 -29.15 -29.84
C ARG A 157 -12.28 -30.64 -29.95
N GLY A 158 -13.30 -31.44 -29.64
CA GLY A 158 -13.27 -32.88 -29.81
C GLY A 158 -12.77 -33.22 -31.21
N ALA A 159 -11.77 -34.08 -31.25
CA ALA A 159 -11.35 -34.74 -32.46
C ALA A 159 -12.49 -35.59 -32.97
N ALA A 160 -12.96 -35.30 -34.17
CA ALA A 160 -13.85 -36.18 -34.93
C ALA A 160 -13.05 -37.30 -35.57
#